data_da91a877c42879057a1c60a7e74a7b1c
#
_entry.id   da91a877c42879057a1c60a7e74a7b1c
#
_cell.length_a   1.000
_cell.length_b   1.000
_cell.length_c   1.000
_cell.angle_alpha   90.00
_cell.angle_beta   90.00
_cell.angle_gamma   90.00
#
_symmetry.space_group_name_H-M   'P 1'
#
loop_
_entity.id
_entity.type
_entity.pdbx_description
1 polymer ?
#
loop_
_entity_poly.entity_id
_entity_poly.type
_entity_poly.pdbx_seq_one_letter_code
_entity_poly.pdbx_strand_id
1 'polypeptide(L)'
;MFFSPLAPALLYYSHVPAAVVALFLSLFIISKNREALEAKILVAIALLYAAWAVMNLFIWTQIDVRLVMYLWSFWFSFFVLIFILSFYFLYTFIKKKDAPLGVKAFFAILFLPIILTAFTPLDLSSFDVIGCNAVENLLMIGYAYLLTTIIFITMVVFAFNEYY
;
A
#
# COMPACT_ATOMS: atom_id res chain seq x y z
N MET A 1 -1.02 -14.14 20.43
CA MET A 1 -0.43 -15.41 19.96
C MET A 1 -0.23 -15.28 18.47
N PHE A 2 1.03 -15.27 17.96
CA PHE A 2 1.32 -15.02 16.52
C PHE A 2 0.94 -16.21 15.60
N PHE A 3 0.57 -17.33 16.14
CA PHE A 3 0.16 -18.51 15.38
C PHE A 3 -1.27 -18.88 15.79
N SER A 4 -2.22 -18.52 14.95
CA SER A 4 -3.61 -18.95 15.09
C SER A 4 -3.85 -20.15 14.18
N PRO A 5 -4.53 -21.22 14.65
CA PRO A 5 -4.94 -22.33 13.78
C PRO A 5 -5.97 -21.90 12.73
N LEU A 6 -6.56 -20.70 12.89
CA LEU A 6 -7.52 -20.14 11.95
C LEU A 6 -6.85 -19.47 10.74
N ALA A 7 -5.59 -19.04 10.88
CA ALA A 7 -4.87 -18.41 9.78
C ALA A 7 -4.26 -19.46 8.86
N PRO A 8 -4.47 -19.37 7.53
CA PRO A 8 -3.86 -20.30 6.59
C PRO A 8 -2.33 -20.28 6.71
N ALA A 9 -1.70 -21.47 6.79
CA ALA A 9 -0.24 -21.56 6.88
C ALA A 9 0.47 -20.83 5.72
N LEU A 10 -0.12 -20.83 4.54
CA LEU A 10 0.39 -20.12 3.36
C LEU A 10 0.54 -18.62 3.59
N LEU A 11 -0.29 -18.01 4.44
CA LEU A 11 -0.22 -16.60 4.77
C LEU A 11 1.11 -16.26 5.47
N TYR A 12 1.53 -17.07 6.43
CA TYR A 12 2.82 -16.88 7.12
C TYR A 12 4.00 -17.04 6.15
N TYR A 13 3.96 -18.08 5.31
CA TYR A 13 5.04 -18.34 4.35
C TYR A 13 5.14 -17.31 3.24
N SER A 14 4.06 -16.60 2.91
CA SER A 14 4.09 -15.55 1.89
C SER A 14 4.43 -14.17 2.46
N HIS A 15 3.83 -13.78 3.60
CA HIS A 15 3.93 -12.42 4.12
C HIS A 15 5.18 -12.18 4.97
N VAL A 16 5.58 -13.15 5.82
CA VAL A 16 6.74 -12.96 6.69
C VAL A 16 8.04 -12.85 5.90
N PRO A 17 8.39 -13.78 5.01
CA PRO A 17 9.60 -13.65 4.19
C PRO A 17 9.59 -12.39 3.34
N ALA A 18 8.45 -12.03 2.74
CA ALA A 18 8.32 -10.84 1.92
C ALA A 18 8.57 -9.55 2.72
N ALA A 19 8.00 -9.44 3.92
CA ALA A 19 8.26 -8.32 4.83
C ALA A 19 9.72 -8.23 5.25
N VAL A 20 10.34 -9.37 5.60
CA VAL A 20 11.74 -9.45 5.98
C VAL A 20 12.65 -9.01 4.83
N VAL A 21 12.42 -9.53 3.62
CA VAL A 21 13.18 -9.14 2.41
C VAL A 21 13.02 -7.64 2.14
N ALA A 22 11.80 -7.09 2.22
CA ALA A 22 11.56 -5.66 2.02
C ALA A 22 12.34 -4.79 3.02
N LEU A 23 12.37 -5.19 4.31
CA LEU A 23 13.14 -4.49 5.34
C LEU A 23 14.65 -4.56 5.08
N PHE A 24 15.19 -5.73 4.72
CA PHE A 24 16.61 -5.87 4.38
C PHE A 24 17.00 -5.04 3.17
N LEU A 25 16.17 -5.05 2.11
CA LEU A 25 16.38 -4.20 0.93
C LEU A 25 16.38 -2.72 1.31
N SER A 26 15.47 -2.28 2.16
CA SER A 26 15.42 -0.90 2.65
C SER A 26 16.71 -0.50 3.36
N LEU A 27 17.18 -1.34 4.28
CA LEU A 27 18.43 -1.10 5.01
C LEU A 27 19.65 -1.09 4.07
N PHE A 28 19.71 -2.03 3.11
CA PHE A 28 20.76 -2.08 2.12
C PHE A 28 20.80 -0.81 1.25
N ILE A 29 19.66 -0.36 0.74
CA ILE A 29 19.54 0.83 -0.11
C ILE A 29 20.00 2.08 0.66
N ILE A 30 19.49 2.28 1.89
CA ILE A 30 19.92 3.40 2.76
C ILE A 30 21.42 3.37 3.03
N SER A 31 21.99 2.19 3.26
CA SER A 31 23.43 2.08 3.55
C SER A 31 24.33 2.47 2.37
N LYS A 32 23.83 2.33 1.13
CA LYS A 32 24.60 2.61 -0.09
C LYS A 32 24.41 4.01 -0.63
N ASN A 33 23.21 4.56 -0.56
CA ASN A 33 22.91 5.88 -1.14
C ASN A 33 21.83 6.63 -0.36
N ARG A 34 22.21 7.28 0.72
CA ARG A 34 21.30 8.01 1.61
C ARG A 34 20.73 9.30 1.01
N GLU A 35 21.44 9.91 0.06
CA GLU A 35 21.10 11.24 -0.45
C GLU A 35 20.18 11.20 -1.66
N ALA A 36 20.22 10.13 -2.44
CA ALA A 36 19.40 10.02 -3.65
C ALA A 36 17.89 9.96 -3.32
N LEU A 37 17.12 10.81 -4.00
CA LEU A 37 15.68 10.87 -3.82
C LEU A 37 15.00 9.54 -4.19
N GLU A 38 15.47 8.90 -5.28
CA GLU A 38 14.98 7.60 -5.72
C GLU A 38 15.19 6.52 -4.63
N ALA A 39 16.32 6.55 -3.94
CA ALA A 39 16.60 5.62 -2.84
C ALA A 39 15.63 5.84 -1.68
N LYS A 40 15.36 7.08 -1.31
CA LYS A 40 14.41 7.43 -0.23
C LYS A 40 12.99 6.97 -0.56
N ILE A 41 12.54 7.17 -1.81
CA ILE A 41 11.22 6.73 -2.26
C ILE A 41 11.12 5.20 -2.26
N LEU A 42 12.13 4.51 -2.79
CA LEU A 42 12.14 3.04 -2.83
C LEU A 42 12.12 2.43 -1.43
N VAL A 43 12.86 3.03 -0.50
CA VAL A 43 12.81 2.65 0.93
C VAL A 43 11.41 2.88 1.51
N ALA A 44 10.78 4.01 1.21
CA ALA A 44 9.41 4.27 1.68
C ALA A 44 8.42 3.23 1.16
N ILE A 45 8.51 2.83 -0.12
CA ILE A 45 7.70 1.76 -0.71
C ILE A 45 7.94 0.43 0.03
N ALA A 46 9.19 0.06 0.24
CA ALA A 46 9.54 -1.20 0.90
C ALA A 46 9.07 -1.25 2.36
N LEU A 47 9.19 -0.15 3.10
CA LEU A 47 8.67 -0.03 4.47
C LEU A 47 7.14 -0.10 4.53
N LEU A 48 6.45 0.58 3.61
CA LEU A 48 4.99 0.50 3.50
C LEU A 48 4.53 -0.92 3.17
N TYR A 49 5.22 -1.58 2.23
CA TYR A 49 4.93 -2.97 1.90
C TYR A 49 5.14 -3.91 3.09
N ALA A 50 6.24 -3.76 3.83
CA ALA A 50 6.49 -4.53 5.04
C ALA A 50 5.41 -4.28 6.11
N ALA A 51 5.04 -3.03 6.33
CA ALA A 51 3.97 -2.66 7.26
C ALA A 51 2.61 -3.26 6.82
N TRP A 52 2.29 -3.19 5.54
CA TRP A 52 1.09 -3.82 4.97
C TRP A 52 1.08 -5.34 5.18
N ALA A 53 2.20 -6.02 4.90
CA ALA A 53 2.32 -7.47 5.08
C ALA A 53 2.16 -7.89 6.55
N VAL A 54 2.76 -7.14 7.48
CA VAL A 54 2.60 -7.37 8.93
C VAL A 54 1.16 -7.10 9.37
N MET A 55 0.55 -6.03 8.90
CA MET A 55 -0.84 -5.70 9.19
C MET A 55 -1.80 -6.82 8.73
N ASN A 56 -1.59 -7.37 7.53
CA ASN A 56 -2.36 -8.52 7.06
C ASN A 56 -2.26 -9.73 8.00
N LEU A 57 -1.06 -10.03 8.51
CA LEU A 57 -0.90 -11.11 9.50
C LEU A 57 -1.71 -10.83 10.76
N PHE A 58 -1.71 -9.59 11.26
CA PHE A 58 -2.52 -9.22 12.42
C PHE A 58 -4.01 -9.37 12.15
N ILE A 59 -4.52 -8.93 11.01
CA ILE A 59 -5.93 -9.05 10.62
C ILE A 59 -6.37 -10.52 10.67
N TRP A 60 -5.58 -11.43 10.09
CA TRP A 60 -5.91 -12.85 10.03
C TRP A 60 -5.72 -13.61 11.36
N THR A 61 -4.99 -13.05 12.32
CA THR A 61 -4.73 -13.70 13.61
C THR A 61 -5.60 -13.18 14.76
N GLN A 62 -6.32 -12.07 14.56
CA GLN A 62 -7.14 -11.43 15.59
C GLN A 62 -8.58 -11.97 15.58
N ILE A 63 -9.15 -12.05 16.80
CA ILE A 63 -10.54 -12.44 17.03
C ILE A 63 -11.39 -11.20 17.37
N ASP A 64 -10.75 -10.11 17.81
CA ASP A 64 -11.45 -8.87 18.12
C ASP A 64 -11.87 -8.15 16.84
N VAL A 65 -13.17 -8.14 16.57
CA VAL A 65 -13.79 -7.50 15.41
C VAL A 65 -13.39 -6.02 15.27
N ARG A 66 -13.35 -5.28 16.40
CA ARG A 66 -13.06 -3.84 16.38
C ARG A 66 -11.64 -3.58 15.93
N LEU A 67 -10.69 -4.39 16.43
CA LEU A 67 -9.29 -4.27 16.03
C LEU A 67 -9.10 -4.66 14.57
N VAL A 68 -9.77 -5.71 14.11
CA VAL A 68 -9.74 -6.13 12.71
C VAL A 68 -10.29 -5.03 11.79
N MET A 69 -11.47 -4.47 12.10
CA MET A 69 -12.06 -3.37 11.34
C MET A 69 -11.13 -2.14 11.31
N TYR A 70 -10.53 -1.80 12.46
CA TYR A 70 -9.58 -0.69 12.54
C TYR A 70 -8.35 -0.90 11.65
N LEU A 71 -7.75 -2.08 11.66
CA LEU A 71 -6.61 -2.42 10.82
C LEU A 71 -7.01 -2.50 9.34
N TRP A 72 -8.19 -3.04 9.04
CA TRP A 72 -8.70 -3.15 7.67
C TRP A 72 -8.88 -1.80 6.99
N SER A 73 -9.33 -0.79 7.74
CA SER A 73 -9.51 0.57 7.21
C SER A 73 -8.21 1.21 6.68
N PHE A 74 -7.04 0.74 7.13
CA PHE A 74 -5.76 1.16 6.53
C PHE A 74 -5.40 0.41 5.25
N TRP A 75 -6.05 -0.71 4.95
CA TRP A 75 -5.65 -1.60 3.87
C TRP A 75 -5.61 -0.89 2.51
N PHE A 76 -6.68 -0.19 2.15
CA PHE A 76 -6.73 0.60 0.91
C PHE A 76 -5.76 1.77 0.92
N SER A 77 -5.57 2.41 2.06
CA SER A 77 -4.62 3.53 2.20
C SER A 77 -3.19 3.08 1.89
N PHE A 78 -2.74 1.96 2.45
CA PHE A 78 -1.41 1.40 2.14
C PHE A 78 -1.30 1.00 0.66
N PHE A 79 -2.30 0.31 0.15
CA PHE A 79 -2.33 -0.17 -1.23
C PHE A 79 -2.20 0.97 -2.23
N VAL A 80 -3.06 1.99 -2.15
CA VAL A 80 -3.04 3.14 -3.06
C VAL A 80 -1.76 3.97 -2.90
N LEU A 81 -1.27 4.15 -1.66
CA LEU A 81 -0.05 4.91 -1.40
C LEU A 81 1.19 4.23 -2.02
N ILE A 82 1.27 2.90 -2.00
CA ILE A 82 2.33 2.15 -2.67
C ILE A 82 2.31 2.43 -4.18
N PHE A 83 1.14 2.45 -4.83
CA PHE A 83 1.03 2.78 -6.26
C PHE A 83 1.44 4.23 -6.56
N ILE A 84 1.02 5.19 -5.74
CA ILE A 84 1.41 6.61 -5.89
C ILE A 84 2.93 6.77 -5.77
N LEU A 85 3.53 6.15 -4.76
CA LEU A 85 4.99 6.20 -4.57
C LEU A 85 5.74 5.44 -5.67
N SER A 86 5.17 4.37 -6.23
CA SER A 86 5.75 3.65 -7.36
C SER A 86 5.78 4.52 -8.62
N PHE A 87 4.70 5.28 -8.89
CA PHE A 87 4.71 6.28 -9.96
C PHE A 87 5.75 7.38 -9.69
N TYR A 88 5.82 7.89 -8.46
CA TYR A 88 6.80 8.91 -8.08
C TYR A 88 8.23 8.40 -8.22
N PHE A 89 8.51 7.16 -7.82
CA PHE A 89 9.78 6.50 -8.04
C PHE A 89 10.13 6.43 -9.53
N LEU A 90 9.21 5.93 -10.35
CA LEU A 90 9.40 5.81 -11.79
C LEU A 90 9.70 7.17 -12.43
N TYR A 91 8.94 8.21 -12.05
CA TYR A 91 9.15 9.57 -12.54
C TYR A 91 10.55 10.09 -12.20
N THR A 92 10.96 10.01 -10.93
CA THR A 92 12.28 10.48 -10.47
C THR A 92 13.40 9.67 -11.08
N PHE A 93 13.21 8.35 -11.22
CA PHE A 93 14.21 7.45 -11.83
C PHE A 93 14.46 7.76 -13.29
N ILE A 94 13.42 8.02 -14.08
CA ILE A 94 13.54 8.33 -15.52
C ILE A 94 14.00 9.78 -15.73
N LYS A 95 13.35 10.75 -15.09
CA LYS A 95 13.63 12.19 -15.32
C LYS A 95 14.85 12.71 -14.56
N LYS A 96 15.40 11.94 -13.60
CA LYS A 96 16.52 12.35 -12.72
C LYS A 96 16.27 13.68 -12.00
N LYS A 97 15.02 14.00 -11.74
CA LYS A 97 14.59 15.21 -11.04
C LYS A 97 13.32 14.94 -10.24
N ASP A 98 13.10 15.77 -9.24
CA ASP A 98 11.88 15.71 -8.42
C ASP A 98 10.62 15.99 -9.25
N ALA A 99 9.50 15.35 -8.90
CA ALA A 99 8.24 15.60 -9.55
C ALA A 99 7.74 17.02 -9.25
N PRO A 100 7.14 17.71 -10.26
CA PRO A 100 6.55 19.03 -10.05
C PRO A 100 5.51 19.03 -8.92
N LEU A 101 5.40 20.15 -8.21
CA LEU A 101 4.45 20.30 -7.12
C LEU A 101 3.00 20.00 -7.57
N GLY A 102 2.63 20.38 -8.80
CA GLY A 102 1.32 20.09 -9.36
C GLY A 102 1.00 18.60 -9.45
N VAL A 103 1.99 17.76 -9.82
CA VAL A 103 1.83 16.29 -9.86
C VAL A 103 1.65 15.72 -8.46
N LYS A 104 2.45 16.19 -7.50
CA LYS A 104 2.34 15.78 -6.09
C LYS A 104 0.99 16.17 -5.50
N ALA A 105 0.55 17.42 -5.73
CA ALA A 105 -0.74 17.92 -5.28
C ALA A 105 -1.92 17.14 -5.92
N PHE A 106 -1.83 16.83 -7.20
CA PHE A 106 -2.83 16.03 -7.89
C PHE A 106 -3.04 14.66 -7.23
N PHE A 107 -1.96 13.92 -6.98
CA PHE A 107 -2.07 12.63 -6.30
C PHE A 107 -2.51 12.75 -4.84
N ALA A 108 -2.09 13.80 -4.13
CA ALA A 108 -2.54 14.07 -2.77
C ALA A 108 -4.07 14.32 -2.73
N ILE A 109 -4.61 15.10 -3.67
CA ILE A 109 -6.05 15.36 -3.77
C ILE A 109 -6.81 14.07 -4.10
N LEU A 110 -6.32 13.24 -5.01
CA LEU A 110 -6.95 11.96 -5.35
C LEU A 110 -6.87 10.94 -4.19
N PHE A 111 -5.86 11.03 -3.35
CA PHE A 111 -5.73 10.16 -2.18
C PHE A 111 -6.59 10.61 -0.99
N LEU A 112 -6.96 11.89 -0.93
CA LEU A 112 -7.69 12.48 0.17
C LEU A 112 -9.03 11.78 0.50
N PRO A 113 -9.89 11.39 -0.48
CA PRO A 113 -11.12 10.67 -0.17
C PRO A 113 -10.90 9.37 0.59
N ILE A 114 -9.83 8.61 0.27
CA ILE A 114 -9.51 7.35 0.94
C ILE A 114 -9.18 7.59 2.41
N ILE A 115 -8.39 8.62 2.72
CA ILE A 115 -8.05 8.96 4.10
C ILE A 115 -9.26 9.48 4.88
N LEU A 116 -10.09 10.34 4.24
CA LEU A 116 -11.24 10.93 4.90
C LEU A 116 -12.35 9.92 5.18
N THR A 117 -12.47 8.87 4.37
CA THR A 117 -13.47 7.82 4.57
C THR A 117 -12.96 6.67 5.43
N ALA A 118 -11.64 6.55 5.62
CA ALA A 118 -11.07 5.57 6.54
C ALA A 118 -11.74 5.68 7.92
N PHE A 119 -12.04 4.55 8.53
CA PHE A 119 -12.75 4.45 9.84
C PHE A 119 -14.22 4.89 9.82
N THR A 120 -14.80 5.09 8.68
CA THR A 120 -16.23 5.40 8.53
C THR A 120 -16.98 4.21 7.89
N PRO A 121 -18.32 4.14 8.02
CA PRO A 121 -19.12 3.13 7.32
C PRO A 121 -19.05 3.24 5.78
N LEU A 122 -18.47 4.34 5.25
CA LEU A 122 -18.22 4.50 3.82
C LEU A 122 -17.03 3.66 3.35
N ASP A 123 -16.12 3.28 4.25
CA ASP A 123 -15.01 2.38 3.96
C ASP A 123 -15.42 0.93 4.28
N LEU A 124 -15.72 0.64 5.55
CA LEU A 124 -16.06 -0.69 6.03
C LEU A 124 -17.32 -0.63 6.89
N SER A 125 -18.40 -1.29 6.46
CA SER A 125 -19.67 -1.28 7.19
C SER A 125 -19.73 -2.34 8.30
N SER A 126 -19.15 -3.52 8.09
CA SER A 126 -19.06 -4.59 9.07
C SER A 126 -17.97 -5.60 8.72
N PHE A 127 -17.65 -6.46 9.66
CA PHE A 127 -16.71 -7.56 9.47
C PHE A 127 -17.26 -8.85 10.12
N ASP A 128 -17.38 -9.90 9.29
CA ASP A 128 -17.69 -11.24 9.78
C ASP A 128 -16.40 -11.98 10.13
N VAL A 129 -16.16 -12.14 11.43
CA VAL A 129 -14.95 -12.82 11.95
C VAL A 129 -14.96 -14.31 11.65
N ILE A 130 -16.14 -14.93 11.59
CA ILE A 130 -16.27 -16.39 11.37
C ILE A 130 -15.97 -16.70 9.90
N GLY A 131 -16.56 -15.92 8.99
CA GLY A 131 -16.34 -16.05 7.55
C GLY A 131 -15.10 -15.31 7.04
N CYS A 132 -14.40 -14.54 7.89
CA CYS A 132 -13.32 -13.63 7.49
C CYS A 132 -13.70 -12.74 6.30
N ASN A 133 -14.93 -12.23 6.29
CA ASN A 133 -15.47 -11.40 5.22
C ASN A 133 -15.67 -9.96 5.69
N ALA A 134 -14.99 -9.03 5.02
CA ALA A 134 -15.24 -7.62 5.17
C ALA A 134 -16.45 -7.20 4.31
N VAL A 135 -17.39 -6.45 4.88
CA VAL A 135 -18.48 -5.83 4.12
C VAL A 135 -18.06 -4.40 3.81
N GLU A 136 -17.32 -4.27 2.73
CA GLU A 136 -16.76 -3.00 2.27
C GLU A 136 -17.80 -2.23 1.43
N ASN A 137 -17.65 -0.91 1.41
CA ASN A 137 -18.51 -0.08 0.58
C ASN A 137 -18.07 -0.15 -0.90
N LEU A 138 -18.96 -0.56 -1.77
CA LEU A 138 -18.67 -0.76 -3.19
C LEU A 138 -18.13 0.50 -3.89
N LEU A 139 -18.58 1.69 -3.48
CA LEU A 139 -18.11 2.95 -4.05
C LEU A 139 -16.64 3.21 -3.72
N MET A 140 -16.23 2.98 -2.46
CA MET A 140 -14.84 3.23 -2.04
C MET A 140 -13.88 2.18 -2.57
N ILE A 141 -14.30 0.92 -2.59
CA ILE A 141 -13.54 -0.15 -3.27
C ILE A 141 -13.37 0.20 -4.74
N GLY A 142 -14.47 0.50 -5.43
CA GLY A 142 -14.45 0.86 -6.85
C GLY A 142 -13.54 2.06 -7.12
N TYR A 143 -13.60 3.08 -6.26
CA TYR A 143 -12.73 4.24 -6.36
C TYR A 143 -11.24 3.88 -6.18
N ALA A 144 -10.89 3.09 -5.17
CA ALA A 144 -9.50 2.68 -4.92
C ALA A 144 -8.93 1.84 -6.07
N TYR A 145 -9.69 0.88 -6.59
CA TYR A 145 -9.28 0.08 -7.74
C TYR A 145 -9.19 0.89 -9.03
N LEU A 146 -10.14 1.79 -9.27
CA LEU A 146 -10.09 2.69 -10.43
C LEU A 146 -8.85 3.59 -10.37
N LEU A 147 -8.58 4.18 -9.21
CA LEU A 147 -7.42 5.05 -8.99
C LEU A 147 -6.11 4.28 -9.23
N THR A 148 -5.94 3.10 -8.64
CA THR A 148 -4.73 2.28 -8.84
C THR A 148 -4.57 1.82 -10.27
N THR A 149 -5.66 1.49 -10.96
CA THR A 149 -5.65 1.14 -12.39
C THR A 149 -5.20 2.32 -13.25
N ILE A 150 -5.72 3.52 -12.99
CA ILE A 150 -5.31 4.74 -13.69
C ILE A 150 -3.83 5.03 -13.45
N ILE A 151 -3.35 4.94 -12.21
CA ILE A 151 -1.94 5.13 -11.88
C ILE A 151 -1.08 4.10 -12.63
N PHE A 152 -1.46 2.83 -12.64
CA PHE A 152 -0.73 1.78 -13.33
C PHE A 152 -0.64 2.04 -14.85
N ILE A 153 -1.77 2.36 -15.50
CA ILE A 153 -1.80 2.71 -16.92
C ILE A 153 -0.90 3.93 -17.18
N THR A 154 -0.96 4.95 -16.31
CA THR A 154 -0.12 6.14 -16.44
C THR A 154 1.36 5.79 -16.32
N MET A 155 1.76 4.90 -15.42
CA MET A 155 3.14 4.41 -15.32
C MET A 155 3.60 3.74 -16.61
N VAL A 156 2.76 2.86 -17.17
CA VAL A 156 3.08 2.15 -18.41
C VAL A 156 3.24 3.14 -19.58
N VAL A 157 2.26 4.02 -19.77
CA VAL A 157 2.30 5.04 -20.85
C VAL A 157 3.50 5.98 -20.68
N PHE A 158 3.77 6.44 -19.46
CA PHE A 158 4.92 7.28 -19.17
C PHE A 158 6.24 6.57 -19.49
N ALA A 159 6.39 5.31 -19.07
CA ALA A 159 7.60 4.54 -19.36
C ALA A 159 7.80 4.37 -20.88
N PHE A 160 6.74 4.04 -21.62
CA PHE A 160 6.82 3.91 -23.10
C PHE A 160 7.19 5.23 -23.76
N ASN A 161 6.57 6.35 -23.42
CA ASN A 161 6.84 7.66 -24.03
C ASN A 161 8.25 8.19 -23.77
N GLU A 162 8.94 7.72 -22.74
CA GLU A 162 10.30 8.16 -22.44
C GLU A 162 11.37 7.23 -23.04
N TYR A 163 10.99 6.02 -23.45
CA TYR A 163 11.92 5.05 -24.06
C TYR A 163 11.87 5.02 -25.59
N TYR A 164 10.79 5.50 -26.19
CA TYR A 164 10.57 5.58 -27.64
C TYR A 164 10.36 7.02 -28.09
#